data_0c03a35149bb1c4d1914cd107d6bf70a
#
_entry.id   0c03a35149bb1c4d1914cd107d6bf70a
#
_cell.length_a   1.000
_cell.length_b   1.000
_cell.length_c   1.000
_cell.angle_alpha   90.00
_cell.angle_beta   90.00
_cell.angle_gamma   90.00
#
_symmetry.space_group_name_H-M   'P 1'
#
loop_
_entity.id
_entity.type
_entity.pdbx_description
1 polymer ?
#
loop_
_entity_poly.entity_id
_entity_poly.type
_entity_poly.pdbx_seq_one_letter_code
_entity_poly.pdbx_strand_id
1 'polypeptide(L)'
;MAVARGLVGDRSELPPIERAPRDERLPLSFAQQRLWFLEQLEALGSAYHIHKALRLRGELDRAALVRALDGVVARHEALRTTFTQVNGIPEQRIAPAEAGGFHLVEHDLSAEANAEAELDRIVVEEARAPFDLERGPLIRGRLVRVAADDHVLLLTMHHIVSDGWSLGVFFDEISALYAAHREGREAELPGLPV
;
A
#
# COMPACT_ATOMS: atom_id res chain seq x y z
N MET A 1 39.10 11.44 42.20
CA MET A 1 38.50 10.86 41.00
C MET A 1 37.16 10.27 41.39
N ALA A 2 36.07 10.98 41.14
CA ALA A 2 34.71 10.52 41.40
C ALA A 2 34.14 9.96 40.12
N VAL A 3 33.85 8.64 40.12
CA VAL A 3 33.21 7.92 39.02
C VAL A 3 31.75 8.23 39.07
N ALA A 4 31.23 8.90 38.04
CA ALA A 4 29.82 9.11 37.83
C ALA A 4 29.16 7.74 37.58
N ARG A 5 28.44 7.21 38.58
CA ARG A 5 27.52 6.10 38.41
C ARG A 5 26.28 6.62 37.72
N GLY A 6 26.07 6.10 36.51
CA GLY A 6 25.03 6.48 35.60
C GLY A 6 23.61 6.33 36.16
N LEU A 7 22.82 7.25 35.74
CA LEU A 7 21.37 7.18 35.70
C LEU A 7 20.97 6.02 34.76
N VAL A 8 20.83 4.81 35.33
CA VAL A 8 20.00 3.77 34.74
C VAL A 8 18.58 4.19 35.08
N GLY A 9 17.98 5.00 34.21
CA GLY A 9 16.57 5.30 34.27
C GLY A 9 15.81 4.00 34.24
N ASP A 10 14.88 3.87 35.18
CA ASP A 10 13.85 2.85 35.21
C ASP A 10 13.28 2.73 33.78
N ARG A 11 13.49 1.57 33.14
CA ARG A 11 12.80 1.24 31.89
C ARG A 11 11.36 1.04 32.30
N SER A 12 10.58 2.13 32.32
CA SER A 12 9.13 2.03 32.39
C SER A 12 8.73 1.09 31.27
N GLU A 13 8.25 -0.07 31.61
CA GLU A 13 7.72 -1.02 30.63
C GLU A 13 6.66 -0.26 29.84
N LEU A 14 6.92 -0.09 28.54
CA LEU A 14 5.93 0.51 27.65
C LEU A 14 4.66 -0.36 27.74
N PRO A 15 3.47 0.25 27.80
CA PRO A 15 2.24 -0.52 27.80
C PRO A 15 2.20 -1.43 26.56
N PRO A 16 1.60 -2.62 26.68
CA PRO A 16 1.46 -3.51 25.54
C PRO A 16 0.68 -2.82 24.41
N ILE A 17 1.03 -3.13 23.17
CA ILE A 17 0.25 -2.68 22.02
C ILE A 17 -1.01 -3.55 21.95
N GLU A 18 -2.17 -2.92 22.13
CA GLU A 18 -3.47 -3.58 22.10
C GLU A 18 -4.28 -3.14 20.89
N ARG A 19 -5.20 -4.00 20.45
CA ARG A 19 -6.10 -3.68 19.34
C ARG A 19 -7.10 -2.61 19.79
N ALA A 20 -7.12 -1.47 19.10
CA ALA A 20 -8.08 -0.41 19.36
C ALA A 20 -9.51 -0.84 18.95
N PRO A 21 -10.57 -0.41 19.71
CA PRO A 21 -11.96 -0.60 19.30
C PRO A 21 -12.22 0.02 17.92
N ARG A 22 -13.01 -0.67 17.07
CA ARG A 22 -13.34 -0.21 15.71
C ARG A 22 -14.68 0.51 15.62
N ASP A 23 -15.46 0.47 16.67
CA ASP A 23 -16.75 1.15 16.86
C ASP A 23 -16.59 2.58 17.42
N GLU A 24 -15.38 2.93 17.83
CA GLU A 24 -15.02 4.25 18.30
C GLU A 24 -14.31 5.06 17.20
N ARG A 25 -14.20 6.36 17.46
CA ARG A 25 -13.46 7.27 16.61
C ARG A 25 -11.96 6.94 16.62
N LEU A 26 -11.39 6.70 15.44
CA LEU A 26 -9.97 6.40 15.29
C LEU A 26 -9.19 7.69 14.94
N PRO A 27 -8.38 8.23 15.86
CA PRO A 27 -7.57 9.41 15.59
C PRO A 27 -6.42 9.05 14.63
N LEU A 28 -5.91 10.05 13.92
CA LEU A 28 -4.69 9.92 13.14
C LEU A 28 -3.47 9.88 14.08
N SER A 29 -2.44 9.09 13.71
CA SER A 29 -1.12 9.22 14.31
C SER A 29 -0.51 10.59 14.01
N PHE A 30 0.51 11.02 14.77
CA PHE A 30 1.19 12.29 14.50
C PHE A 30 1.78 12.38 13.07
N ALA A 31 2.31 11.27 12.56
CA ALA A 31 2.82 11.21 11.19
C ALA A 31 1.69 11.37 10.16
N GLN A 32 0.56 10.68 10.36
CA GLN A 32 -0.62 10.80 9.50
C GLN A 32 -1.22 12.20 9.56
N GLN A 33 -1.31 12.84 10.74
CA GLN A 33 -1.80 14.22 10.88
C GLN A 33 -0.96 15.18 10.06
N ARG A 34 0.37 15.03 10.11
CA ARG A 34 1.30 15.87 9.33
C ARG A 34 1.07 15.67 7.83
N LEU A 35 1.00 14.44 7.34
CA LEU A 35 0.79 14.15 5.92
C LEU A 35 -0.59 14.61 5.45
N TRP A 36 -1.63 14.37 6.25
CA TRP A 36 -2.99 14.83 5.96
C TRP A 36 -3.06 16.36 5.84
N PHE A 37 -2.43 17.10 6.77
CA PHE A 37 -2.37 18.56 6.73
C PHE A 37 -1.64 19.07 5.50
N LEU A 38 -0.50 18.46 5.15
CA LEU A 38 0.28 18.86 3.99
C LEU A 38 -0.49 18.63 2.68
N GLU A 39 -1.28 17.57 2.59
CA GLU A 39 -2.11 17.28 1.42
C GLU A 39 -3.24 18.32 1.25
N GLN A 40 -3.76 18.88 2.35
CA GLN A 40 -4.76 19.97 2.29
C GLN A 40 -4.20 21.28 1.73
N LEU A 41 -2.88 21.45 1.71
CA LEU A 41 -2.25 22.68 1.21
C LEU A 41 -2.10 22.71 -0.31
N GLU A 42 -2.64 21.74 -1.05
CA GLU A 42 -2.71 21.64 -2.53
C GLU A 42 -1.34 21.77 -3.27
N ALA A 43 -0.24 22.00 -2.56
CA ALA A 43 1.04 22.38 -3.14
C ALA A 43 1.95 21.19 -3.50
N LEU A 44 1.62 19.97 -3.08
CA LEU A 44 2.60 18.89 -3.03
C LEU A 44 2.41 17.80 -4.08
N GLY A 45 1.24 17.73 -4.72
CA GLY A 45 0.97 16.78 -5.81
C GLY A 45 1.39 15.34 -5.44
N SER A 46 2.29 14.76 -6.23
CA SER A 46 2.76 13.37 -6.01
C SER A 46 3.98 13.24 -5.07
N ALA A 47 4.34 14.27 -4.29
CA ALA A 47 5.54 14.26 -3.44
C ALA A 47 5.53 13.17 -2.35
N TYR A 48 4.33 12.76 -1.92
CA TYR A 48 4.13 11.68 -0.93
C TYR A 48 3.62 10.39 -1.56
N HIS A 49 3.85 10.20 -2.85
CA HIS A 49 3.55 8.93 -3.51
C HIS A 49 4.79 8.03 -3.51
N ILE A 50 4.59 6.78 -3.14
CA ILE A 50 5.59 5.72 -3.25
C ILE A 50 5.22 4.91 -4.48
N HIS A 51 6.08 4.92 -5.50
CA HIS A 51 5.86 4.17 -6.73
C HIS A 51 6.93 3.11 -6.94
N LYS A 52 6.50 1.98 -7.46
CA LYS A 52 7.34 0.86 -7.87
C LYS A 52 6.90 0.35 -9.23
N ALA A 53 7.87 0.02 -10.06
CA ALA A 53 7.67 -0.69 -11.32
C ALA A 53 8.43 -2.01 -11.26
N LEU A 54 7.71 -3.10 -11.48
CA LEU A 54 8.23 -4.47 -11.46
C LEU A 54 8.05 -5.08 -12.83
N ARG A 55 9.14 -5.42 -13.52
CA ARG A 55 9.06 -6.16 -14.79
C ARG A 55 8.96 -7.65 -14.50
N LEU A 56 7.88 -8.25 -14.98
CA LEU A 56 7.53 -9.66 -14.78
C LEU A 56 7.76 -10.39 -16.08
N ARG A 57 8.74 -11.30 -16.12
CA ARG A 57 9.09 -12.09 -17.29
C ARG A 57 8.69 -13.54 -17.14
N GLY A 58 8.21 -14.12 -18.23
CA GLY A 58 7.70 -15.47 -18.28
C GLY A 58 6.16 -15.50 -18.22
N GLU A 59 5.62 -16.70 -18.07
CA GLU A 59 4.18 -16.91 -18.00
C GLU A 59 3.60 -16.32 -16.71
N LEU A 60 2.68 -15.38 -16.87
CA LEU A 60 1.98 -14.73 -15.76
C LEU A 60 0.58 -15.33 -15.58
N ASP A 61 0.31 -15.92 -14.42
CA ASP A 61 -1.05 -16.23 -14.00
C ASP A 61 -1.72 -14.95 -13.48
N ARG A 62 -2.41 -14.25 -14.37
CA ARG A 62 -3.12 -13.01 -14.06
C ARG A 62 -4.15 -13.19 -12.94
N ALA A 63 -4.88 -14.32 -12.93
CA ALA A 63 -5.90 -14.55 -11.92
C ALA A 63 -5.29 -14.77 -10.53
N ALA A 64 -4.16 -15.47 -10.46
CA ALA A 64 -3.39 -15.62 -9.23
C ALA A 64 -2.83 -14.27 -8.73
N LEU A 65 -2.35 -13.40 -9.64
CA LEU A 65 -1.86 -12.08 -9.28
C LEU A 65 -2.96 -11.19 -8.69
N VAL A 66 -4.13 -11.14 -9.34
CA VAL A 66 -5.28 -10.36 -8.83
C VAL A 66 -5.68 -10.86 -7.44
N ARG A 67 -5.84 -12.18 -7.26
CA ARG A 67 -6.17 -12.75 -5.94
C ARG A 67 -5.12 -12.45 -4.88
N ALA A 68 -3.83 -12.43 -5.25
CA ALA A 68 -2.76 -12.10 -4.32
C ALA A 68 -2.83 -10.62 -3.87
N LEU A 69 -3.06 -9.70 -4.81
CA LEU A 69 -3.22 -8.28 -4.53
C LEU A 69 -4.45 -8.02 -3.66
N ASP A 70 -5.59 -8.65 -3.98
CA ASP A 70 -6.82 -8.57 -3.19
C ASP A 70 -6.60 -9.10 -1.77
N GLY A 71 -5.89 -10.23 -1.65
CA GLY A 71 -5.58 -10.87 -0.37
C GLY A 71 -4.75 -9.96 0.55
N VAL A 72 -3.75 -9.25 0.02
CA VAL A 72 -2.95 -8.31 0.81
C VAL A 72 -3.78 -7.11 1.24
N VAL A 73 -4.62 -6.54 0.37
CA VAL A 73 -5.52 -5.42 0.72
C VAL A 73 -6.53 -5.85 1.79
N ALA A 74 -7.14 -7.02 1.65
CA ALA A 74 -8.09 -7.55 2.64
C ALA A 74 -7.42 -7.77 4.01
N ARG A 75 -6.17 -8.22 4.01
CA ARG A 75 -5.39 -8.53 5.22
C ARG A 75 -4.96 -7.28 6.00
N HIS A 76 -4.51 -6.23 5.32
CA HIS A 76 -3.93 -5.04 5.94
C HIS A 76 -4.92 -3.88 6.02
N GLU A 77 -5.40 -3.57 7.22
CA GLU A 77 -6.34 -2.46 7.46
C GLU A 77 -5.82 -1.13 6.93
N ALA A 78 -4.52 -0.86 7.03
CA ALA A 78 -3.91 0.36 6.51
C ALA A 78 -4.18 0.58 5.01
N LEU A 79 -4.20 -0.48 4.20
CA LEU A 79 -4.42 -0.39 2.75
C LEU A 79 -5.87 -0.13 2.35
N ARG A 80 -6.81 -0.27 3.28
CA ARG A 80 -8.25 0.02 3.10
C ARG A 80 -8.74 1.12 4.04
N THR A 81 -7.78 1.92 4.56
CA THR A 81 -8.05 3.08 5.40
C THR A 81 -8.13 4.33 4.53
N THR A 82 -9.11 5.18 4.82
CA THR A 82 -9.27 6.54 4.29
C THR A 82 -9.27 7.55 5.43
N PHE A 83 -9.09 8.82 5.10
CA PHE A 83 -8.92 9.89 6.09
C PHE A 83 -9.93 10.99 5.82
N THR A 84 -10.92 11.09 6.68
CA THR A 84 -12.02 12.04 6.55
C THR A 84 -11.99 13.09 7.67
N GLN A 85 -12.75 14.16 7.52
CA GLN A 85 -12.87 15.20 8.53
C GLN A 85 -14.29 15.23 9.10
N VAL A 86 -14.40 15.10 10.42
CA VAL A 86 -15.67 15.22 11.13
C VAL A 86 -15.59 16.36 12.15
N ASN A 87 -16.43 17.38 12.00
CA ASN A 87 -16.43 18.59 12.83
C ASN A 87 -15.04 19.28 12.91
N GLY A 88 -14.31 19.32 11.80
CA GLY A 88 -12.99 19.94 11.72
C GLY A 88 -11.84 19.08 12.25
N ILE A 89 -12.08 17.84 12.68
CA ILE A 89 -11.07 16.94 13.23
C ILE A 89 -10.88 15.75 12.27
N PRO A 90 -9.65 15.48 11.82
CA PRO A 90 -9.39 14.35 10.95
C PRO A 90 -9.50 13.02 11.71
N GLU A 91 -10.04 11.99 11.07
CA GLU A 91 -10.19 10.65 11.59
C GLU A 91 -9.99 9.59 10.51
N GLN A 92 -9.60 8.40 10.93
CA GLN A 92 -9.44 7.23 10.07
C GLN A 92 -10.78 6.53 9.90
N ARG A 93 -11.05 6.06 8.67
CA ARG A 93 -12.14 5.14 8.35
C ARG A 93 -11.57 3.91 7.70
N ILE A 94 -11.76 2.77 8.37
CA ILE A 94 -11.28 1.48 7.90
C ILE A 94 -12.45 0.75 7.24
N ALA A 95 -12.35 0.51 5.93
CA ALA A 95 -13.36 -0.27 5.22
C ALA A 95 -13.30 -1.76 5.63
N PRO A 96 -14.42 -2.50 5.63
CA PRO A 96 -14.43 -3.95 5.80
C PRO A 96 -13.54 -4.64 4.75
N ALA A 97 -13.00 -5.83 5.08
CA ALA A 97 -12.14 -6.58 4.18
C ALA A 97 -12.85 -6.94 2.86
N GLU A 98 -14.15 -7.10 2.91
CA GLU A 98 -15.01 -7.48 1.79
C GLU A 98 -15.51 -6.28 0.96
N ALA A 99 -15.21 -5.05 1.38
CA ALA A 99 -15.74 -3.84 0.74
C ALA A 99 -15.16 -3.53 -0.63
N GLY A 100 -14.07 -4.21 -1.01
CA GLY A 100 -13.43 -4.03 -2.31
C GLY A 100 -12.11 -4.78 -2.39
N GLY A 101 -11.60 -4.93 -3.63
CA GLY A 101 -10.29 -5.50 -3.92
C GLY A 101 -9.26 -4.43 -4.27
N PHE A 102 -8.11 -4.88 -4.72
CA PHE A 102 -7.06 -4.02 -5.23
C PHE A 102 -7.49 -3.35 -6.55
N HIS A 103 -7.32 -2.04 -6.63
CA HIS A 103 -7.63 -1.31 -7.87
C HIS A 103 -6.51 -1.52 -8.91
N LEU A 104 -6.70 -2.50 -9.80
CA LEU A 104 -5.78 -2.83 -10.89
C LEU A 104 -6.37 -2.43 -12.24
N VAL A 105 -5.68 -1.54 -12.96
CA VAL A 105 -5.99 -1.16 -14.34
C VAL A 105 -5.07 -1.93 -15.28
N GLU A 106 -5.60 -2.48 -16.36
CA GLU A 106 -4.82 -3.27 -17.30
C GLU A 106 -4.66 -2.56 -18.64
N HIS A 107 -3.46 -2.68 -19.21
CA HIS A 107 -3.11 -2.17 -20.54
C HIS A 107 -2.45 -3.29 -21.35
N ASP A 108 -2.81 -3.41 -22.61
CA ASP A 108 -2.16 -4.34 -23.54
C ASP A 108 -1.47 -3.54 -24.64
N LEU A 109 -0.15 -3.51 -24.60
CA LEU A 109 0.72 -2.84 -25.58
C LEU A 109 1.38 -3.83 -26.53
N SER A 110 1.04 -5.12 -26.46
CA SER A 110 1.73 -6.17 -27.23
C SER A 110 1.59 -6.04 -28.75
N ALA A 111 0.60 -5.28 -29.23
CA ALA A 111 0.39 -4.96 -30.63
C ALA A 111 0.87 -3.54 -31.01
N GLU A 112 1.36 -2.75 -30.07
CA GLU A 112 1.77 -1.38 -30.30
C GLU A 112 3.19 -1.31 -30.88
N ALA A 113 3.37 -0.54 -31.96
CA ALA A 113 4.67 -0.37 -32.57
C ALA A 113 5.70 0.34 -31.67
N ASN A 114 5.22 1.16 -30.73
CA ASN A 114 6.03 1.96 -29.81
C ASN A 114 5.73 1.58 -28.34
N ALA A 115 5.61 0.28 -28.04
CA ALA A 115 5.20 -0.23 -26.73
C ALA A 115 6.03 0.35 -25.56
N GLU A 116 7.36 0.46 -25.70
CA GLU A 116 8.21 1.01 -24.63
C GLU A 116 7.96 2.52 -24.41
N ALA A 117 7.76 3.30 -25.47
CA ALA A 117 7.44 4.73 -25.30
C ALA A 117 6.07 4.96 -24.66
N GLU A 118 5.10 4.10 -24.98
CA GLU A 118 3.77 4.13 -24.36
C GLU A 118 3.82 3.65 -22.91
N LEU A 119 4.64 2.65 -22.59
CA LEU A 119 4.93 2.23 -21.23
C LEU A 119 5.50 3.39 -20.40
N ASP A 120 6.50 4.11 -20.91
CA ASP A 120 7.07 5.27 -20.24
C ASP A 120 6.02 6.35 -19.96
N ARG A 121 5.10 6.58 -20.90
CA ARG A 121 3.98 7.51 -20.72
C ARG A 121 3.06 7.06 -19.58
N ILE A 122 2.70 5.77 -19.55
CA ILE A 122 1.85 5.18 -18.52
C ILE A 122 2.53 5.27 -17.14
N VAL A 123 3.84 5.01 -17.05
CA VAL A 123 4.62 5.13 -15.82
C VAL A 123 4.57 6.55 -15.27
N VAL A 124 4.79 7.56 -16.12
CA VAL A 124 4.76 8.97 -15.72
C VAL A 124 3.35 9.40 -15.30
N GLU A 125 2.33 8.97 -16.04
CA GLU A 125 0.93 9.24 -15.72
C GLU A 125 0.54 8.64 -14.36
N GLU A 126 0.88 7.37 -14.12
CA GLU A 126 0.60 6.68 -12.86
C GLU A 126 1.28 7.36 -11.68
N ALA A 127 2.56 7.74 -11.83
CA ALA A 127 3.31 8.39 -10.77
C ALA A 127 2.75 9.78 -10.39
N ARG A 128 2.12 10.48 -11.33
CA ARG A 128 1.57 11.84 -11.13
C ARG A 128 0.10 11.87 -10.77
N ALA A 129 -0.64 10.80 -10.98
CA ALA A 129 -2.07 10.76 -10.69
C ALA A 129 -2.31 10.98 -9.20
N PRO A 130 -3.18 11.94 -8.80
CA PRO A 130 -3.40 12.27 -7.40
C PRO A 130 -4.12 11.13 -6.66
N PHE A 131 -4.03 11.16 -5.33
CA PHE A 131 -4.89 10.40 -4.44
C PHE A 131 -5.92 11.32 -3.79
N ASP A 132 -7.10 10.79 -3.56
CA ASP A 132 -8.13 11.41 -2.72
C ASP A 132 -8.10 10.69 -1.37
N LEU A 133 -7.58 11.36 -0.33
CA LEU A 133 -7.44 10.75 1.00
C LEU A 133 -8.77 10.38 1.63
N GLU A 134 -9.86 11.08 1.25
CA GLU A 134 -11.20 10.84 1.82
C GLU A 134 -11.91 9.68 1.15
N ARG A 135 -11.75 9.52 -0.16
CA ARG A 135 -12.44 8.48 -0.94
C ARG A 135 -11.61 7.23 -1.13
N GLY A 136 -10.28 7.37 -1.23
CA GLY A 136 -9.39 6.28 -1.58
C GLY A 136 -9.64 5.71 -2.98
N PRO A 137 -9.16 4.51 -3.29
CA PRO A 137 -8.18 3.76 -2.51
C PRO A 137 -6.82 4.46 -2.47
N LEU A 138 -6.05 4.27 -1.39
CA LEU A 138 -4.71 4.88 -1.21
C LEU A 138 -3.57 3.97 -1.66
N ILE A 139 -3.93 2.89 -2.34
CA ILE A 139 -3.08 1.99 -3.10
C ILE A 139 -3.77 1.69 -4.42
N ARG A 140 -3.03 1.68 -5.52
CA ARG A 140 -3.51 1.29 -6.84
C ARG A 140 -2.38 0.74 -7.70
N GLY A 141 -2.70 0.12 -8.81
CA GLY A 141 -1.70 -0.34 -9.75
C GLY A 141 -2.18 -0.45 -11.17
N ARG A 142 -1.21 -0.61 -12.06
CA ARG A 142 -1.45 -0.93 -13.47
C ARG A 142 -0.64 -2.15 -13.87
N LEU A 143 -1.25 -3.07 -14.58
CA LEU A 143 -0.58 -4.19 -15.20
C LEU A 143 -0.50 -3.92 -16.69
N VAL A 144 0.72 -3.70 -17.20
CA VAL A 144 0.97 -3.40 -18.61
C VAL A 144 1.60 -4.63 -19.25
N ARG A 145 0.91 -5.22 -20.22
CA ARG A 145 1.44 -6.29 -21.06
C ARG A 145 2.24 -5.67 -22.21
N VAL A 146 3.53 -5.93 -22.27
CA VAL A 146 4.43 -5.43 -23.33
C VAL A 146 4.60 -6.49 -24.42
N ALA A 147 4.67 -7.77 -24.03
CA ALA A 147 4.71 -8.93 -24.93
C ALA A 147 3.97 -10.12 -24.30
N ALA A 148 3.93 -11.24 -24.98
CA ALA A 148 3.22 -12.44 -24.50
C ALA A 148 3.71 -12.92 -23.13
N ASP A 149 5.00 -12.77 -22.86
CA ASP A 149 5.72 -13.23 -21.67
C ASP A 149 6.45 -12.08 -20.93
N ASP A 150 6.07 -10.82 -21.22
CA ASP A 150 6.70 -9.63 -20.63
C ASP A 150 5.63 -8.62 -20.20
N HIS A 151 5.55 -8.42 -18.87
CA HIS A 151 4.59 -7.53 -18.24
C HIS A 151 5.30 -6.56 -17.31
N VAL A 152 4.70 -5.41 -17.07
CA VAL A 152 5.15 -4.45 -16.05
C VAL A 152 4.00 -4.19 -15.09
N LEU A 153 4.23 -4.49 -13.80
CA LEU A 153 3.32 -4.15 -12.73
C LEU A 153 3.77 -2.82 -12.11
N LEU A 154 2.95 -1.79 -12.26
CA LEU A 154 3.12 -0.50 -11.60
C LEU A 154 2.30 -0.50 -10.32
N LEU A 155 2.90 -0.09 -9.22
CA LEU A 155 2.26 0.03 -7.92
C LEU A 155 2.50 1.43 -7.38
N THR A 156 1.44 2.10 -6.96
CA THR A 156 1.52 3.42 -6.34
C THR A 156 0.72 3.42 -5.04
N MET A 157 1.35 3.91 -3.98
CA MET A 157 0.77 4.04 -2.65
C MET A 157 0.97 5.44 -2.12
N HIS A 158 0.02 5.94 -1.34
CA HIS A 158 0.23 7.16 -0.59
C HIS A 158 1.02 6.88 0.70
N HIS A 159 1.98 7.74 1.02
CA HIS A 159 2.88 7.56 2.19
C HIS A 159 2.14 7.58 3.54
N ILE A 160 0.88 8.05 3.59
CA ILE A 160 0.05 8.06 4.79
C ILE A 160 -0.37 6.65 5.24
N VAL A 161 -0.36 5.66 4.33
CA VAL A 161 -0.73 4.25 4.59
C VAL A 161 0.43 3.28 4.41
N SER A 162 1.60 3.74 3.99
CA SER A 162 2.76 2.88 3.74
C SER A 162 4.08 3.61 3.92
N ASP A 163 5.16 2.87 4.15
CA ASP A 163 6.53 3.35 4.24
C ASP A 163 7.51 2.34 3.61
N GLY A 164 8.81 2.62 3.72
CA GLY A 164 9.83 1.74 3.15
C GLY A 164 9.87 0.34 3.77
N TRP A 165 9.51 0.20 5.06
CA TRP A 165 9.43 -1.08 5.74
C TRP A 165 8.24 -1.90 5.26
N SER A 166 7.05 -1.31 5.23
CA SER A 166 5.81 -1.97 4.83
C SER A 166 5.83 -2.44 3.38
N LEU A 167 6.60 -1.78 2.50
CA LEU A 167 6.80 -2.26 1.13
C LEU A 167 7.48 -3.64 1.07
N GLY A 168 8.46 -3.91 1.94
CA GLY A 168 9.09 -5.23 2.03
C GLY A 168 8.05 -6.30 2.36
N VAL A 169 7.28 -6.08 3.43
CA VAL A 169 6.19 -6.98 3.84
C VAL A 169 5.18 -7.18 2.71
N PHE A 170 4.77 -6.11 2.04
CA PHE A 170 3.83 -6.14 0.92
C PHE A 170 4.30 -7.05 -0.23
N PHE A 171 5.56 -6.92 -0.66
CA PHE A 171 6.08 -7.76 -1.73
C PHE A 171 6.31 -9.22 -1.32
N ASP A 172 6.74 -9.46 -0.09
CA ASP A 172 6.91 -10.82 0.43
C ASP A 172 5.56 -11.54 0.50
N GLU A 173 4.52 -10.88 0.99
CA GLU A 173 3.17 -11.45 1.07
C GLU A 173 2.53 -11.65 -0.31
N ILE A 174 2.66 -10.69 -1.25
CA ILE A 174 2.19 -10.89 -2.63
C ILE A 174 2.88 -12.09 -3.25
N SER A 175 4.19 -12.24 -3.08
CA SER A 175 4.95 -13.34 -3.66
C SER A 175 4.47 -14.69 -3.11
N ALA A 176 4.27 -14.77 -1.81
CA ALA A 176 3.77 -15.99 -1.15
C ALA A 176 2.34 -16.34 -1.60
N LEU A 177 1.44 -15.34 -1.62
CA LEU A 177 0.05 -15.51 -2.07
C LEU A 177 -0.02 -15.89 -3.55
N TYR A 178 0.75 -15.23 -4.41
CA TYR A 178 0.80 -15.54 -5.83
C TYR A 178 1.25 -16.98 -6.09
N ALA A 179 2.34 -17.40 -5.44
CA ALA A 179 2.82 -18.77 -5.56
C ALA A 179 1.77 -19.80 -5.13
N ALA A 180 1.13 -19.58 -3.97
CA ALA A 180 0.09 -20.46 -3.46
C ALA A 180 -1.13 -20.52 -4.40
N HIS A 181 -1.59 -19.37 -4.91
CA HIS A 181 -2.72 -19.33 -5.84
C HIS A 181 -2.44 -20.00 -7.18
N ARG A 182 -1.21 -19.91 -7.69
CA ARG A 182 -0.79 -20.65 -8.90
C ARG A 182 -0.84 -22.16 -8.70
N GLU A 183 -0.52 -22.62 -7.49
CA GLU A 183 -0.52 -24.05 -7.12
C GLU A 183 -1.89 -24.54 -6.64
N GLY A 184 -2.91 -23.69 -6.61
CA GLY A 184 -4.25 -24.03 -6.14
C GLY A 184 -4.32 -24.36 -4.65
N ARG A 185 -3.40 -23.84 -3.84
CA ARG A 185 -3.34 -24.03 -2.39
C ARG A 185 -3.57 -22.72 -1.63
N GLU A 186 -3.87 -22.80 -0.36
CA GLU A 186 -3.89 -21.65 0.54
C GLU A 186 -2.47 -21.23 0.93
N ALA A 187 -2.24 -19.92 1.04
CA ALA A 187 -0.98 -19.40 1.53
C ALA A 187 -0.98 -19.35 3.06
N GLU A 188 0.08 -19.89 3.67
CA GLU A 188 0.32 -19.77 5.10
C GLU A 188 1.08 -18.48 5.40
N LEU A 189 0.36 -17.39 5.66
CA LEU A 189 0.96 -16.15 6.12
C LEU A 189 0.92 -16.06 7.65
N PRO A 190 1.97 -15.51 8.30
CA PRO A 190 1.97 -15.30 9.75
C PRO A 190 0.77 -14.49 10.20
N GLY A 191 0.17 -14.83 11.34
CA GLY A 191 -0.91 -14.01 11.92
C GLY A 191 -0.44 -12.58 12.19
N LEU A 192 -1.31 -11.59 11.97
CA LEU A 192 -1.02 -10.22 12.40
C LEU A 192 -1.31 -10.11 13.89
N PRO A 193 -0.35 -9.60 14.71
CA PRO A 193 -0.51 -9.57 16.17
C PRO A 193 -1.54 -8.52 16.64
N VAL A 194 -1.78 -7.50 15.86
CA VAL A 194 -2.73 -6.39 16.11
C VAL A 194 -3.38 -5.93 14.84
#